data_63375756ad22a109487d349e85e72a47
#
_entry.id   63375756ad22a109487d349e85e72a47
#
_cell.length_a   1.000
_cell.length_b   1.000
_cell.length_c   1.000
_cell.angle_alpha   90.00
_cell.angle_beta   90.00
_cell.angle_gamma   90.00
#
_symmetry.space_group_name_H-M   'P 1'
#
loop_
_entity.id
_entity.type
_entity.pdbx_description
1 polymer ?
#
loop_
_entity_poly.entity_id
_entity_poly.type
_entity_poly.pdbx_seq_one_letter_code
_entity_poly.pdbx_strand_id
1 'polypeptide(L)'
;MATASLTAAFSRIRSTFRGPSLLSPLPTLFTLKPKVFYQPRRFLSRTTVMASKESPENNPGLHTSLDEATKGYFLQQTHCYLLLLADRSVFLHSDAQVKDPKVSLDFYSRIMGMSLLKRLDFPEMKFSLYFLGYEDTSSAPSEPVQRTAWTFGQKAVLELTHNWGTETDPDFKGYHNGNSEPRGFGHIGITVDDVHKACKRFESLGVEFVKKPEDGKIKDIAFVKDPDGYWIEIFDTTSIARTTSNAAV
;
A
#
# COMPACT_ATOMS: atom_id res chain seq x y z
N MET A 1 21.51 11.33 -7.77
CA MET A 1 20.38 11.76 -8.60
C MET A 1 19.16 11.77 -7.70
N ALA A 2 18.45 12.88 -7.60
CA ALA A 2 17.46 13.08 -6.55
C ALA A 2 16.15 12.38 -6.93
N THR A 3 15.79 11.32 -6.23
CA THR A 3 14.46 10.73 -6.22
C THR A 3 13.55 11.66 -5.40
N ALA A 4 12.75 12.49 -6.06
CA ALA A 4 11.75 13.28 -5.39
C ALA A 4 10.53 12.37 -5.15
N SER A 5 10.30 12.00 -3.91
CA SER A 5 9.04 11.36 -3.47
C SER A 5 7.84 12.24 -3.87
N LEU A 6 6.72 11.63 -4.22
CA LEU A 6 5.46 12.31 -4.54
C LEU A 6 5.02 13.28 -3.42
N THR A 7 5.38 13.00 -2.18
CA THR A 7 5.16 13.86 -1.00
C THR A 7 5.76 15.26 -1.18
N ALA A 8 6.87 15.39 -1.90
CA ALA A 8 7.49 16.69 -2.19
C ALA A 8 6.77 17.47 -3.31
N ALA A 9 6.09 16.79 -4.25
CA ALA A 9 5.37 17.44 -5.33
C ALA A 9 4.07 18.10 -4.87
N PHE A 10 3.35 17.51 -3.91
CA PHE A 10 2.11 18.08 -3.36
C PHE A 10 2.33 19.27 -2.42
N SER A 11 3.49 19.38 -1.78
CA SER A 11 3.84 20.50 -0.89
C SER A 11 3.99 21.85 -1.63
N ARG A 12 4.30 21.86 -2.93
CA ARG A 12 4.49 23.08 -3.71
C ARG A 12 3.20 23.72 -4.25
N ILE A 13 2.05 23.04 -4.20
CA ILE A 13 0.77 23.54 -4.74
C ILE A 13 -0.01 24.40 -3.73
N ARG A 14 0.41 24.46 -2.45
CA ARG A 14 -0.33 25.19 -1.40
C ARG A 14 -0.04 26.69 -1.27
N SER A 15 0.80 27.31 -2.09
CA SER A 15 1.24 28.69 -1.83
C SER A 15 0.65 29.81 -2.73
N THR A 16 -0.36 29.55 -3.59
CA THR A 16 -0.87 30.60 -4.49
C THR A 16 -2.39 30.66 -4.61
N PHE A 17 -3.13 30.68 -3.51
CA PHE A 17 -4.51 31.18 -3.56
C PHE A 17 -4.84 32.02 -2.32
N ARG A 18 -4.59 33.32 -2.42
CA ARG A 18 -5.27 34.36 -1.66
C ARG A 18 -6.16 35.13 -2.63
N GLY A 19 -7.46 35.12 -2.38
CA GLY A 19 -8.42 35.96 -3.06
C GLY A 19 -9.63 36.25 -2.15
N PRO A 20 -10.27 37.42 -2.24
CA PRO A 20 -11.05 38.00 -1.16
C PRO A 20 -12.50 37.53 -1.10
N SER A 21 -13.05 37.58 0.12
CA SER A 21 -14.46 37.43 0.48
C SER A 21 -15.34 38.51 -0.17
N LEU A 22 -16.47 38.10 -0.76
CA LEU A 22 -17.67 38.95 -0.90
C LEU A 22 -18.92 38.07 -0.82
N LEU A 23 -19.70 38.33 0.20
CA LEU A 23 -21.12 37.92 0.39
C LEU A 23 -22.02 38.71 -0.53
N SER A 24 -23.00 38.04 -1.19
CA SER A 24 -24.33 38.61 -1.47
C SER A 24 -25.26 37.52 -2.05
N PRO A 25 -26.62 37.72 -2.00
CA PRO A 25 -27.55 36.64 -1.72
C PRO A 25 -28.27 36.07 -2.95
N LEU A 26 -28.93 34.94 -2.74
CA LEU A 26 -29.81 34.19 -3.66
C LEU A 26 -30.95 35.04 -4.23
N PRO A 27 -31.44 34.69 -5.43
CA PRO A 27 -32.88 34.69 -5.69
C PRO A 27 -33.41 33.29 -6.08
N THR A 28 -34.65 33.15 -5.67
CA THR A 28 -35.57 32.03 -5.75
C THR A 28 -36.09 31.70 -7.15
N LEU A 29 -36.44 30.43 -7.33
CA LEU A 29 -37.44 29.81 -8.22
C LEU A 29 -37.38 30.12 -9.74
N PHE A 30 -37.25 29.03 -10.50
CA PHE A 30 -38.26 28.68 -11.52
C PHE A 30 -38.17 27.21 -11.89
N THR A 31 -39.27 26.50 -11.71
CA THR A 31 -39.56 25.14 -12.20
C THR A 31 -39.83 25.15 -13.68
N LEU A 32 -39.19 24.30 -14.46
CA LEU A 32 -39.74 23.76 -15.72
C LEU A 32 -39.07 22.43 -16.05
N LYS A 33 -39.89 21.37 -16.09
CA LYS A 33 -39.53 20.07 -16.69
C LYS A 33 -39.75 20.12 -18.19
N PRO A 34 -38.92 19.44 -18.98
CA PRO A 34 -39.45 18.63 -20.06
C PRO A 34 -39.01 17.17 -19.95
N LYS A 35 -39.98 16.27 -20.11
CA LYS A 35 -39.77 14.85 -20.35
C LYS A 35 -39.18 14.69 -21.75
N VAL A 36 -37.99 14.16 -21.85
CA VAL A 36 -37.46 13.58 -23.10
C VAL A 36 -37.36 12.08 -22.89
N PHE A 37 -38.22 11.36 -23.62
CA PHE A 37 -38.13 9.91 -23.76
C PHE A 37 -36.89 9.59 -24.60
N TYR A 38 -35.87 9.03 -23.96
CA TYR A 38 -34.73 8.45 -24.67
C TYR A 38 -34.91 6.95 -24.74
N GLN A 39 -35.17 6.39 -25.92
CA GLN A 39 -35.11 4.96 -26.18
C GLN A 39 -33.65 4.56 -26.37
N PRO A 40 -33.11 3.59 -25.61
CA PRO A 40 -31.76 3.12 -25.84
C PRO A 40 -31.75 2.19 -27.06
N ARG A 41 -31.13 2.63 -28.15
CA ARG A 41 -30.71 1.72 -29.22
C ARG A 41 -29.64 0.78 -28.64
N ARG A 42 -29.94 -0.52 -28.59
CA ARG A 42 -28.96 -1.57 -28.30
C ARG A 42 -27.90 -1.59 -29.42
N PHE A 43 -26.80 -0.90 -29.19
CA PHE A 43 -25.56 -1.18 -29.90
C PHE A 43 -24.88 -2.34 -29.16
N LEU A 44 -24.90 -3.52 -29.78
CA LEU A 44 -23.99 -4.62 -29.41
C LEU A 44 -22.60 -4.25 -29.94
N SER A 45 -21.91 -3.38 -29.23
CA SER A 45 -20.49 -3.20 -29.34
C SER A 45 -19.83 -4.36 -28.59
N ARG A 46 -19.11 -5.23 -29.27
CA ARG A 46 -18.08 -6.07 -28.63
C ARG A 46 -17.02 -5.12 -28.09
N THR A 47 -17.24 -4.59 -26.90
CA THR A 47 -16.20 -3.90 -26.15
C THR A 47 -15.24 -4.99 -25.71
N THR A 48 -14.08 -5.07 -26.33
CA THR A 48 -12.94 -5.78 -25.76
C THR A 48 -12.68 -5.06 -24.41
N VAL A 49 -13.06 -5.72 -23.33
CA VAL A 49 -12.79 -5.19 -21.99
C VAL A 49 -11.27 -5.23 -21.85
N MET A 50 -10.63 -4.08 -22.00
CA MET A 50 -9.20 -3.94 -21.71
C MET A 50 -9.01 -4.29 -20.24
N ALA A 51 -8.07 -5.18 -19.95
CA ALA A 51 -7.73 -5.53 -18.57
C ALA A 51 -7.37 -4.25 -17.79
N SER A 52 -7.84 -4.15 -16.55
CA SER A 52 -7.52 -2.97 -15.73
C SER A 52 -6.03 -2.88 -15.46
N LYS A 53 -5.53 -1.68 -15.16
CA LYS A 53 -4.11 -1.45 -14.88
C LYS A 53 -3.64 -2.27 -13.67
N GLU A 54 -4.56 -2.61 -12.77
CA GLU A 54 -4.35 -3.38 -11.55
C GLU A 54 -4.57 -4.90 -11.74
N SER A 55 -4.89 -5.38 -12.95
CA SER A 55 -5.10 -6.80 -13.20
C SER A 55 -3.77 -7.58 -13.28
N PRO A 56 -3.77 -8.91 -13.03
CA PRO A 56 -2.56 -9.74 -13.10
C PRO A 56 -1.88 -9.72 -14.46
N GLU A 57 -2.65 -9.58 -15.56
CA GLU A 57 -2.11 -9.53 -16.92
C GLU A 57 -1.17 -8.33 -17.10
N ASN A 58 -1.42 -7.23 -16.42
CA ASN A 58 -0.62 -6.00 -16.46
C ASN A 58 0.43 -5.93 -15.33
N ASN A 59 0.40 -6.86 -14.38
CA ASN A 59 1.28 -6.88 -13.22
C ASN A 59 1.84 -8.29 -13.00
N PRO A 60 2.86 -8.71 -13.75
CA PRO A 60 3.51 -10.00 -13.55
C PRO A 60 3.94 -10.21 -12.09
N GLY A 61 3.63 -11.37 -11.54
CA GLY A 61 3.88 -11.68 -10.12
C GLY A 61 2.69 -11.41 -9.21
N LEU A 62 1.69 -10.61 -9.64
CA LEU A 62 0.51 -10.36 -8.83
C LEU A 62 -0.39 -11.60 -8.73
N HIS A 63 -0.70 -12.01 -7.51
CA HIS A 63 -1.68 -13.05 -7.18
C HIS A 63 -2.99 -12.39 -6.72
N THR A 64 -4.11 -12.88 -7.25
CA THR A 64 -5.46 -12.36 -6.93
C THR A 64 -6.29 -13.35 -6.13
N SER A 65 -5.90 -14.62 -6.06
CA SER A 65 -6.52 -15.60 -5.17
C SER A 65 -5.95 -15.40 -3.78
N LEU A 66 -6.76 -14.84 -2.88
CA LEU A 66 -6.37 -14.74 -1.47
C LEU A 66 -6.25 -16.14 -0.87
N ASP A 67 -5.11 -16.41 -0.23
CA ASP A 67 -4.95 -17.59 0.58
C ASP A 67 -5.78 -17.41 1.88
N GLU A 68 -6.65 -18.37 2.18
CA GLU A 68 -7.45 -18.37 3.43
C GLU A 68 -6.56 -18.23 4.68
N ALA A 69 -5.28 -18.67 4.59
CA ALA A 69 -4.34 -18.54 5.68
C ALA A 69 -3.88 -17.09 5.95
N THR A 70 -4.15 -16.16 5.04
CA THR A 70 -3.85 -14.71 5.23
C THR A 70 -5.08 -13.89 5.58
N LYS A 71 -6.24 -14.54 5.70
CA LYS A 71 -7.47 -13.91 6.12
C LYS A 71 -7.31 -13.38 7.55
N GLY A 72 -7.58 -12.11 7.76
CA GLY A 72 -7.36 -11.45 9.05
C GLY A 72 -6.00 -10.77 9.21
N TYR A 73 -5.08 -10.88 8.25
CA TYR A 73 -3.87 -10.07 8.26
C TYR A 73 -4.20 -8.60 7.99
N PHE A 74 -3.52 -7.70 8.65
CA PHE A 74 -3.62 -6.27 8.38
C PHE A 74 -2.30 -5.55 8.64
N LEU A 75 -2.07 -4.49 7.86
CA LEU A 75 -0.91 -3.64 8.01
C LEU A 75 -1.06 -2.78 9.26
N GLN A 76 -0.12 -2.95 10.19
CA GLN A 76 -0.03 -2.10 11.38
C GLN A 76 0.54 -0.74 10.97
N GLN A 77 0.05 0.32 11.61
CA GLN A 77 0.65 1.64 11.43
C GLN A 77 2.11 1.59 11.85
N THR A 78 3.02 1.88 10.92
CA THR A 78 4.45 1.91 11.21
C THR A 78 4.76 3.00 12.24
N HIS A 79 5.62 2.70 13.20
CA HIS A 79 6.19 3.68 14.11
C HIS A 79 7.17 4.58 13.35
N CYS A 80 6.63 5.49 12.56
CA CYS A 80 7.38 6.68 12.20
C CYS A 80 7.10 7.71 13.29
N TYR A 81 8.13 8.16 14.00
CA TYR A 81 8.03 9.24 14.99
C TYR A 81 7.57 10.52 14.29
N LEU A 82 6.28 10.66 14.07
CA LEU A 82 5.69 11.95 13.73
C LEU A 82 4.35 12.16 14.46
N LEU A 83 4.51 12.85 15.58
CA LEU A 83 3.58 13.78 16.20
C LEU A 83 2.09 13.49 16.13
N LEU A 84 1.58 13.08 17.28
CA LEU A 84 0.24 13.37 17.80
C LEU A 84 -0.21 14.81 17.47
N LEU A 85 -1.09 14.94 16.50
CA LEU A 85 -2.07 16.01 16.49
C LEU A 85 -3.46 15.39 16.33
N ALA A 86 -4.25 15.66 17.34
CA ALA A 86 -5.57 15.16 17.64
C ALA A 86 -6.54 15.08 16.45
N ASP A 87 -7.38 14.04 16.47
CA ASP A 87 -8.75 14.01 15.97
C ASP A 87 -8.97 14.01 14.45
N ARG A 88 -8.04 13.48 13.64
CA ARG A 88 -8.31 13.11 12.24
C ARG A 88 -7.68 11.78 11.95
N SER A 89 -8.44 10.90 11.25
CA SER A 89 -7.92 9.64 10.70
C SER A 89 -6.66 9.94 9.89
N VAL A 90 -5.49 9.63 10.46
CA VAL A 90 -4.22 9.78 9.76
C VAL A 90 -4.09 8.57 8.85
N PHE A 91 -4.05 8.80 7.55
CA PHE A 91 -3.76 7.78 6.53
C PHE A 91 -2.24 7.63 6.46
N LEU A 92 -1.74 6.41 6.65
CA LEU A 92 -0.32 6.12 6.58
C LEU A 92 -0.01 5.46 5.25
N HIS A 93 0.87 6.09 4.49
CA HIS A 93 1.55 5.51 3.34
C HIS A 93 3.00 5.24 3.73
N SER A 94 3.41 3.97 3.70
CA SER A 94 4.81 3.56 3.79
C SER A 94 5.34 3.40 2.39
N ASP A 95 6.40 4.11 2.03
CA ASP A 95 7.09 3.95 0.76
C ASP A 95 8.33 3.07 0.93
N ALA A 96 8.41 1.99 0.14
CA ALA A 96 9.55 1.11 0.03
C ALA A 96 10.00 1.02 -1.43
N GLN A 97 11.29 1.25 -1.67
CA GLN A 97 11.86 1.13 -3.01
C GLN A 97 12.19 -0.34 -3.33
N VAL A 98 11.72 -0.85 -4.46
CA VAL A 98 11.90 -2.25 -4.85
C VAL A 98 12.73 -2.37 -6.12
N LYS A 99 13.58 -3.42 -6.16
CA LYS A 99 14.44 -3.71 -7.31
C LYS A 99 13.62 -4.26 -8.48
N ASP A 100 12.81 -5.28 -8.24
CA ASP A 100 12.01 -5.98 -9.24
C ASP A 100 10.56 -6.08 -8.78
N PRO A 101 9.64 -5.32 -9.39
CA PRO A 101 8.23 -5.32 -8.97
C PRO A 101 7.56 -6.68 -9.13
N LYS A 102 8.02 -7.54 -10.07
CA LYS A 102 7.48 -8.89 -10.22
C LYS A 102 7.70 -9.73 -8.97
N VAL A 103 8.90 -9.68 -8.40
CA VAL A 103 9.26 -10.44 -7.21
C VAL A 103 8.57 -9.88 -5.98
N SER A 104 8.52 -8.55 -5.85
CA SER A 104 7.87 -7.88 -4.72
C SER A 104 6.35 -8.06 -4.75
N LEU A 105 5.70 -7.99 -5.93
CA LEU A 105 4.26 -8.24 -6.06
C LEU A 105 3.91 -9.70 -5.72
N ASP A 106 4.72 -10.69 -6.13
CA ASP A 106 4.53 -12.09 -5.70
C ASP A 106 4.60 -12.20 -4.17
N PHE A 107 5.62 -11.61 -3.56
CA PHE A 107 5.79 -11.66 -2.12
C PHE A 107 4.61 -11.03 -1.36
N TYR A 108 4.27 -9.79 -1.68
CA TYR A 108 3.23 -9.08 -0.95
C TYR A 108 1.82 -9.58 -1.25
N SER A 109 1.53 -10.10 -2.46
CA SER A 109 0.20 -10.64 -2.77
C SER A 109 0.06 -12.12 -2.35
N ARG A 110 0.98 -13.00 -2.76
CA ARG A 110 0.86 -14.44 -2.48
C ARG A 110 1.26 -14.81 -1.05
N ILE A 111 2.37 -14.24 -0.55
CA ILE A 111 2.88 -14.61 0.78
C ILE A 111 2.18 -13.79 1.87
N MET A 112 2.09 -12.47 1.71
CA MET A 112 1.48 -11.59 2.70
C MET A 112 -0.03 -11.44 2.55
N GLY A 113 -0.63 -11.80 1.39
CA GLY A 113 -2.08 -11.77 1.17
C GLY A 113 -2.65 -10.38 0.87
N MET A 114 -1.83 -9.43 0.43
CA MET A 114 -2.27 -8.10 0.06
C MET A 114 -2.88 -8.06 -1.34
N SER A 115 -3.81 -7.16 -1.56
CA SER A 115 -4.37 -6.82 -2.87
C SER A 115 -3.68 -5.60 -3.47
N LEU A 116 -3.49 -5.59 -4.80
CA LEU A 116 -3.07 -4.37 -5.50
C LEU A 116 -4.26 -3.42 -5.61
N LEU A 117 -4.17 -2.30 -4.92
CA LEU A 117 -5.22 -1.28 -4.88
C LEU A 117 -5.13 -0.33 -6.08
N LYS A 118 -3.90 0.09 -6.42
CA LYS A 118 -3.63 1.02 -7.52
C LYS A 118 -2.21 0.86 -8.05
N ARG A 119 -2.05 1.07 -9.38
CA ARG A 119 -0.76 1.27 -10.03
C ARG A 119 -0.73 2.63 -10.73
N LEU A 120 0.35 3.38 -10.55
CA LEU A 120 0.63 4.63 -11.26
C LEU A 120 1.99 4.52 -11.96
N ASP A 121 2.04 4.90 -13.26
CA ASP A 121 3.28 4.94 -14.03
C ASP A 121 3.63 6.38 -14.39
N PHE A 122 4.90 6.71 -14.27
CA PHE A 122 5.48 8.02 -14.57
C PHE A 122 6.58 7.88 -15.63
N PRO A 123 6.21 7.76 -16.93
CA PRO A 123 7.18 7.44 -18.00
C PRO A 123 8.28 8.47 -18.15
N GLU A 124 7.98 9.75 -18.00
CA GLU A 124 8.97 10.84 -18.10
C GLU A 124 10.02 10.77 -16.98
N MET A 125 9.64 10.25 -15.80
CA MET A 125 10.51 10.09 -14.64
C MET A 125 11.06 8.67 -14.50
N LYS A 126 10.61 7.74 -15.34
CA LYS A 126 11.02 6.31 -15.39
C LYS A 126 10.83 5.58 -14.06
N PHE A 127 9.67 5.73 -13.44
CA PHE A 127 9.31 4.92 -12.28
C PHE A 127 7.82 4.55 -12.29
N SER A 128 7.48 3.53 -11.51
CA SER A 128 6.11 3.11 -11.23
C SER A 128 5.88 2.99 -9.74
N LEU A 129 4.64 3.30 -9.31
CA LEU A 129 4.16 3.12 -7.94
C LEU A 129 3.11 2.01 -7.91
N TYR A 130 3.21 1.15 -6.90
CA TYR A 130 2.25 0.08 -6.62
C TYR A 130 1.74 0.26 -5.20
N PHE A 131 0.44 0.42 -5.05
CA PHE A 131 -0.22 0.59 -3.76
C PHE A 131 -0.90 -0.72 -3.36
N LEU A 132 -0.45 -1.35 -2.28
CA LEU A 132 -0.97 -2.62 -1.79
C LEU A 132 -1.60 -2.45 -0.41
N GLY A 133 -2.59 -3.31 -0.11
CA GLY A 133 -3.27 -3.31 1.19
C GLY A 133 -4.18 -4.52 1.35
N TYR A 134 -4.85 -4.57 2.50
CA TYR A 134 -5.78 -5.66 2.85
C TYR A 134 -7.25 -5.29 2.58
N GLU A 135 -7.48 -4.24 1.81
CA GLU A 135 -8.81 -3.76 1.49
C GLU A 135 -9.51 -4.64 0.44
N ASP A 136 -10.81 -4.79 0.58
CA ASP A 136 -11.64 -5.45 -0.44
C ASP A 136 -11.72 -4.60 -1.70
N THR A 137 -11.12 -5.09 -2.76
CA THR A 137 -11.09 -4.41 -4.07
C THR A 137 -12.35 -4.62 -4.90
N SER A 138 -13.30 -5.45 -4.45
CA SER A 138 -14.54 -5.73 -5.20
C SER A 138 -15.42 -4.48 -5.38
N SER A 139 -15.39 -3.57 -4.41
CA SER A 139 -16.11 -2.30 -4.42
C SER A 139 -15.29 -1.10 -4.93
N ALA A 140 -14.03 -1.33 -5.29
CA ALA A 140 -13.14 -0.26 -5.71
C ALA A 140 -13.55 0.32 -7.07
N PRO A 141 -13.57 1.66 -7.25
CA PRO A 141 -13.96 2.30 -8.50
C PRO A 141 -13.11 1.85 -9.68
N SER A 142 -13.73 1.67 -10.85
CA SER A 142 -13.03 1.35 -12.10
C SER A 142 -12.49 2.60 -12.81
N GLU A 143 -13.06 3.78 -12.53
CA GLU A 143 -12.61 5.05 -13.12
C GLU A 143 -11.26 5.46 -12.45
N PRO A 144 -10.22 5.79 -13.25
CA PRO A 144 -8.85 5.97 -12.75
C PRO A 144 -8.69 7.04 -11.67
N VAL A 145 -9.37 8.19 -11.78
CA VAL A 145 -9.27 9.28 -10.80
C VAL A 145 -9.98 8.90 -9.49
N GLN A 146 -11.18 8.32 -9.60
CA GLN A 146 -11.92 7.85 -8.44
C GLN A 146 -11.19 6.70 -7.74
N ARG A 147 -10.59 5.77 -8.51
CA ARG A 147 -9.76 4.69 -7.97
C ARG A 147 -8.58 5.24 -7.19
N THR A 148 -7.91 6.26 -7.70
CA THR A 148 -6.81 6.92 -6.99
C THR A 148 -7.31 7.54 -5.68
N ALA A 149 -8.41 8.32 -5.71
CA ALA A 149 -8.98 8.92 -4.51
C ALA A 149 -9.40 7.87 -3.48
N TRP A 150 -10.01 6.76 -3.94
CA TRP A 150 -10.38 5.63 -3.07
C TRP A 150 -9.15 4.99 -2.42
N THR A 151 -8.09 4.70 -3.18
CA THR A 151 -6.86 4.11 -2.66
C THR A 151 -6.20 4.99 -1.60
N PHE A 152 -6.07 6.30 -1.87
CA PHE A 152 -5.50 7.25 -0.91
C PHE A 152 -6.41 7.54 0.29
N GLY A 153 -7.66 7.09 0.25
CA GLY A 153 -8.61 7.11 1.36
C GLY A 153 -8.55 5.88 2.27
N GLN A 154 -7.73 4.87 1.96
CA GLN A 154 -7.59 3.69 2.81
C GLN A 154 -6.71 3.96 4.03
N LYS A 155 -6.96 3.25 5.16
CA LYS A 155 -6.32 3.54 6.44
C LYS A 155 -4.83 3.24 6.46
N ALA A 156 -4.43 2.14 5.83
CA ALA A 156 -3.04 1.71 5.78
C ALA A 156 -2.73 1.10 4.41
N VAL A 157 -1.80 1.72 3.70
CA VAL A 157 -1.39 1.30 2.35
C VAL A 157 0.13 1.25 2.29
N LEU A 158 0.65 0.16 1.74
CA LEU A 158 2.05 0.01 1.41
C LEU A 158 2.25 0.51 -0.03
N GLU A 159 3.09 1.51 -0.20
CA GLU A 159 3.55 2.00 -1.50
C GLU A 159 4.88 1.33 -1.84
N LEU A 160 4.97 0.70 -3.01
CA LEU A 160 6.22 0.19 -3.56
C LEU A 160 6.63 1.07 -4.75
N THR A 161 7.82 1.63 -4.70
CA THR A 161 8.40 2.43 -5.77
C THR A 161 9.40 1.62 -6.57
N HIS A 162 9.15 1.41 -7.85
CA HIS A 162 10.08 0.77 -8.78
C HIS A 162 10.69 1.80 -9.73
N ASN A 163 11.99 1.99 -9.67
CA ASN A 163 12.75 2.77 -10.65
C ASN A 163 13.13 1.87 -11.82
N TRP A 164 12.65 2.19 -13.01
CA TRP A 164 12.78 1.33 -14.19
C TRP A 164 14.24 1.04 -14.55
N GLY A 165 14.53 -0.22 -14.75
CA GLY A 165 15.86 -0.70 -15.13
C GLY A 165 16.62 -1.35 -13.96
N THR A 166 16.23 -1.10 -12.70
CA THR A 166 16.92 -1.71 -11.55
C THR A 166 16.83 -3.23 -11.55
N GLU A 167 15.73 -3.78 -12.11
CA GLU A 167 15.48 -5.21 -12.23
C GLU A 167 16.48 -5.94 -13.16
N THR A 168 17.06 -5.22 -14.12
CA THR A 168 18.00 -5.76 -15.13
C THR A 168 19.43 -5.25 -14.96
N ASP A 169 19.67 -4.30 -14.07
CA ASP A 169 20.99 -3.73 -13.83
C ASP A 169 21.85 -4.68 -12.98
N PRO A 170 22.94 -5.27 -13.55
CA PRO A 170 23.81 -6.19 -12.80
C PRO A 170 24.66 -5.46 -11.74
N ASP A 171 24.85 -4.16 -11.87
CA ASP A 171 25.63 -3.36 -10.92
C ASP A 171 24.77 -2.79 -9.78
N PHE A 172 23.46 -2.92 -9.86
CA PHE A 172 22.56 -2.49 -8.80
C PHE A 172 22.67 -3.38 -7.57
N LYS A 173 23.18 -2.81 -6.48
CA LYS A 173 23.46 -3.55 -5.22
C LYS A 173 22.28 -3.66 -4.26
N GLY A 174 21.10 -3.17 -4.67
CA GLY A 174 19.90 -3.08 -3.82
C GLY A 174 19.78 -1.75 -3.08
N TYR A 175 18.66 -1.57 -2.43
CA TYR A 175 18.38 -0.41 -1.60
C TYR A 175 18.84 -0.63 -0.17
N HIS A 176 19.17 0.46 0.52
CA HIS A 176 19.51 0.42 1.94
C HIS A 176 18.22 0.32 2.78
N ASN A 177 18.09 -0.76 3.55
CA ASN A 177 16.89 -1.05 4.33
C ASN A 177 16.82 -0.33 5.70
N GLY A 178 17.86 0.41 6.09
CA GLY A 178 17.91 1.15 7.33
C GLY A 178 18.26 0.36 8.59
N ASN A 179 18.50 -0.94 8.50
CA ASN A 179 18.84 -1.81 9.66
C ASN A 179 20.35 -2.00 9.88
N SER A 180 21.18 -1.40 9.02
CA SER A 180 22.63 -1.28 9.17
C SER A 180 23.04 0.20 9.20
N GLU A 181 24.32 0.49 9.49
CA GLU A 181 24.79 1.89 9.47
C GLU A 181 24.94 2.43 8.02
N PRO A 182 24.47 3.66 7.81
CA PRO A 182 23.77 4.56 8.70
C PRO A 182 22.31 4.09 8.93
N ARG A 183 21.87 4.02 10.19
CA ARG A 183 20.52 3.55 10.53
C ARG A 183 19.44 4.47 9.98
N GLY A 184 18.32 3.89 9.54
CA GLY A 184 17.22 4.61 8.90
C GLY A 184 15.86 3.99 9.19
N PHE A 185 15.14 3.59 8.15
CA PHE A 185 13.72 3.21 8.17
C PHE A 185 13.32 2.15 9.22
N GLY A 186 14.07 1.04 9.33
CA GLY A 186 13.80 -0.02 10.29
C GLY A 186 12.89 -1.11 9.71
N HIS A 187 11.58 -1.05 9.94
CA HIS A 187 10.63 -2.09 9.54
C HIS A 187 9.19 -1.56 9.40
N ILE A 188 8.35 -2.35 8.75
CA ILE A 188 6.89 -2.24 8.82
C ILE A 188 6.35 -3.36 9.72
N GLY A 189 5.15 -3.17 10.31
CA GLY A 189 4.47 -4.18 11.12
C GLY A 189 3.25 -4.75 10.41
N ILE A 190 3.08 -6.06 10.44
CA ILE A 190 1.87 -6.76 9.98
C ILE A 190 1.32 -7.57 11.14
N THR A 191 0.07 -7.28 11.51
CA THR A 191 -0.67 -8.06 12.49
C THR A 191 -1.28 -9.27 11.80
N VAL A 192 -1.14 -10.43 12.44
CA VAL A 192 -1.70 -11.70 11.99
C VAL A 192 -2.63 -12.28 13.06
N ASP A 193 -3.41 -13.31 12.72
CA ASP A 193 -4.31 -13.97 13.68
C ASP A 193 -3.56 -14.74 14.75
N ASP A 194 -2.47 -15.44 14.33
CA ASP A 194 -1.61 -16.27 15.17
C ASP A 194 -0.20 -16.23 14.59
N VAL A 195 0.73 -15.69 15.36
CA VAL A 195 2.13 -15.48 14.93
C VAL A 195 2.84 -16.81 14.65
N HIS A 196 2.59 -17.84 15.45
CA HIS A 196 3.24 -19.14 15.27
C HIS A 196 2.74 -19.88 14.04
N LYS A 197 1.41 -19.80 13.77
CA LYS A 197 0.80 -20.37 12.57
C LYS A 197 1.28 -19.64 11.31
N ALA A 198 1.32 -18.31 11.34
CA ALA A 198 1.81 -17.49 10.24
C ALA A 198 3.29 -17.81 9.94
N CYS A 199 4.14 -17.88 10.96
CA CYS A 199 5.56 -18.20 10.80
C CYS A 199 5.81 -19.60 10.21
N LYS A 200 5.06 -20.63 10.64
CA LYS A 200 5.12 -21.95 10.02
C LYS A 200 4.77 -21.90 8.52
N ARG A 201 3.76 -21.12 8.16
CA ARG A 201 3.41 -20.92 6.76
C ARG A 201 4.55 -20.22 6.00
N PHE A 202 5.12 -19.14 6.54
CA PHE A 202 6.24 -18.43 5.93
C PHE A 202 7.47 -19.34 5.74
N GLU A 203 7.79 -20.19 6.71
CA GLU A 203 8.84 -21.21 6.58
C GLU A 203 8.56 -22.17 5.40
N SER A 204 7.33 -22.66 5.27
CA SER A 204 6.95 -23.56 4.17
C SER A 204 7.01 -22.90 2.80
N LEU A 205 6.92 -21.58 2.74
CA LEU A 205 7.02 -20.74 1.52
C LEU A 205 8.45 -20.24 1.28
N GLY A 206 9.41 -20.60 2.13
CA GLY A 206 10.83 -20.25 1.98
C GLY A 206 11.16 -18.78 2.31
N VAL A 207 10.35 -18.12 3.14
CA VAL A 207 10.62 -16.74 3.57
C VAL A 207 11.84 -16.70 4.49
N GLU A 208 12.73 -15.72 4.29
CA GLU A 208 13.91 -15.53 5.13
C GLU A 208 13.53 -14.86 6.47
N PHE A 209 13.91 -15.50 7.59
CA PHE A 209 13.72 -14.98 8.92
C PHE A 209 14.95 -14.22 9.41
N VAL A 210 14.72 -13.04 9.96
CA VAL A 210 15.71 -12.31 10.79
C VAL A 210 15.61 -12.81 12.22
N LYS A 211 14.40 -13.09 12.71
CA LYS A 211 14.09 -13.55 14.05
C LYS A 211 12.81 -14.37 14.03
N LYS A 212 12.84 -15.57 14.64
CA LYS A 212 11.64 -16.38 14.84
C LYS A 212 10.93 -16.03 16.15
N PRO A 213 9.64 -16.43 16.31
CA PRO A 213 8.88 -16.09 17.52
C PRO A 213 9.53 -16.61 18.81
N GLU A 214 10.26 -17.73 18.72
CA GLU A 214 10.93 -18.38 19.85
C GLU A 214 12.27 -17.75 20.19
N ASP A 215 12.84 -16.91 19.32
CA ASP A 215 14.19 -16.37 19.48
C ASP A 215 14.24 -15.17 20.42
N GLY A 216 15.41 -14.96 21.01
CA GLY A 216 15.75 -13.77 21.78
C GLY A 216 14.96 -13.61 23.09
N LYS A 217 15.00 -12.42 23.67
CA LYS A 217 14.36 -12.09 24.95
C LYS A 217 12.87 -11.74 24.78
N ILE A 218 12.51 -11.12 23.67
CA ILE A 218 11.13 -10.76 23.34
C ILE A 218 10.56 -11.91 22.52
N LYS A 219 9.67 -12.71 23.11
CA LYS A 219 9.01 -13.86 22.48
C LYS A 219 7.77 -13.43 21.73
N ASP A 220 7.23 -14.33 20.92
CA ASP A 220 5.95 -14.15 20.21
C ASP A 220 5.91 -12.94 19.24
N ILE A 221 7.08 -12.52 18.76
CA ILE A 221 7.27 -11.55 17.70
C ILE A 221 8.30 -12.11 16.73
N ALA A 222 8.02 -12.11 15.44
CA ALA A 222 8.97 -12.50 14.42
C ALA A 222 9.38 -11.31 13.55
N PHE A 223 10.53 -11.43 12.91
CA PHE A 223 10.94 -10.53 11.83
C PHE A 223 11.32 -11.35 10.61
N VAL A 224 10.73 -11.03 9.48
CA VAL A 224 11.06 -11.62 8.19
C VAL A 224 11.60 -10.56 7.24
N LYS A 225 12.27 -11.01 6.16
CA LYS A 225 12.71 -10.09 5.09
C LYS A 225 11.78 -10.21 3.89
N ASP A 226 11.52 -9.08 3.26
CA ASP A 226 10.99 -9.03 1.92
C ASP A 226 12.12 -9.28 0.87
N PRO A 227 11.80 -9.37 -0.43
CA PRO A 227 12.80 -9.63 -1.48
C PRO A 227 13.93 -8.58 -1.58
N ASP A 228 13.68 -7.35 -1.15
CA ASP A 228 14.66 -6.25 -1.15
C ASP A 228 15.40 -6.13 0.19
N GLY A 229 15.10 -7.02 1.15
CA GLY A 229 15.75 -7.08 2.46
C GLY A 229 15.15 -6.15 3.51
N TYR A 230 14.02 -5.50 3.24
CA TYR A 230 13.30 -4.76 4.27
C TYR A 230 12.73 -5.70 5.33
N TRP A 231 12.77 -5.27 6.58
CA TRP A 231 12.25 -6.07 7.66
C TRP A 231 10.75 -5.85 7.81
N ILE A 232 10.05 -6.96 8.08
CA ILE A 232 8.62 -6.97 8.40
C ILE A 232 8.47 -7.64 9.76
N GLU A 233 7.96 -6.89 10.73
CA GLU A 233 7.59 -7.39 12.04
C GLU A 233 6.25 -8.12 11.94
N ILE A 234 6.19 -9.33 12.46
CA ILE A 234 5.00 -10.19 12.48
C ILE A 234 4.64 -10.48 13.93
N PHE A 235 3.40 -10.17 14.29
CA PHE A 235 2.86 -10.39 15.64
C PHE A 235 1.34 -10.56 15.60
N ASP A 236 0.76 -11.09 16.67
CA ASP A 236 -0.68 -11.03 16.93
C ASP A 236 -0.99 -10.15 18.14
N THR A 237 -2.22 -9.63 18.20
CA THR A 237 -2.63 -8.67 19.22
C THR A 237 -2.56 -9.22 20.65
N THR A 238 -2.81 -10.52 20.83
CA THR A 238 -2.77 -11.19 22.13
C THR A 238 -1.35 -11.35 22.62
N SER A 239 -0.47 -11.82 21.75
CA SER A 239 0.95 -12.06 22.05
C SER A 239 1.68 -10.77 22.34
N ILE A 240 1.48 -9.72 21.50
CA ILE A 240 2.14 -8.42 21.69
C ILE A 240 1.71 -7.77 23.01
N ALA A 241 0.40 -7.80 23.34
CA ALA A 241 -0.11 -7.23 24.58
C ALA A 241 0.53 -7.92 25.81
N ARG A 242 0.67 -9.26 25.79
CA ARG A 242 1.29 -10.03 26.84
C ARG A 242 2.79 -9.74 26.97
N THR A 243 3.50 -9.71 25.83
CA THR A 243 4.95 -9.50 25.80
C THR A 243 5.33 -8.07 26.24
N THR A 244 4.51 -7.08 25.96
CA THR A 244 4.77 -5.68 26.31
C THR A 244 4.19 -5.27 27.66
N SER A 245 3.46 -6.15 28.36
CA SER A 245 2.80 -5.83 29.64
C SER A 245 3.76 -5.26 30.70
N ASN A 246 4.99 -5.73 30.74
CA ASN A 246 6.03 -5.28 31.68
C ASN A 246 6.80 -4.03 31.19
N ALA A 247 6.59 -3.60 29.95
CA ALA A 247 7.26 -2.44 29.36
C ALA A 247 6.39 -1.17 29.47
N ALA A 248 5.12 -1.30 29.87
CA ALA A 248 4.14 -0.22 29.95
C ALA A 248 4.05 0.45 31.35
N VAL A 249 5.06 0.26 32.22
CA VAL A 249 5.10 0.86 33.57
C VAL A 249 6.09 2.01 33.64
#